data_ce60d02c36c73d28553efd4e889ead0c
#
_entry.id   ce60d02c36c73d28553efd4e889ead0c
#
_cell.length_a   1.000
_cell.length_b   1.000
_cell.length_c   1.000
_cell.angle_alpha   90.00
_cell.angle_beta   90.00
_cell.angle_gamma   90.00
#
_symmetry.space_group_name_H-M   'P 1'
#
loop_
_entity.id
_entity.type
_entity.pdbx_description
1 polymer ?
#
loop_
_entity_poly.entity_id
_entity_poly.type
_entity_poly.pdbx_seq_one_letter_code
_entity_poly.pdbx_strand_id
1 'polypeptide(L)'
;MAVYSQQALHELGFLSVGNNVRISTKASFYGVSNISVGDNVRIDDFCVISAGDGGINIGSHVHIAVYSSIIGAGRVTISDFCNISSRVAIYSSSDDYSGERLTNPTIPSEFTNVEHAPVTLNKHVIVGASSVILPNVNIGEGVALGAFSLVNYDLEPWTIYAGQPVKNIKPRSNKLLELVPAFLNKYNSEQ
;
A
#
# COMPACT_ATOMS: atom_id res chain seq x y z
N MET A 1 15.17 13.04 -7.01
CA MET A 1 13.79 12.75 -7.40
C MET A 1 13.09 14.06 -7.71
N ALA A 2 12.58 14.22 -8.93
CA ALA A 2 11.69 15.34 -9.28
C ALA A 2 10.30 15.02 -8.71
N VAL A 3 9.65 15.98 -8.07
CA VAL A 3 8.33 15.82 -7.44
C VAL A 3 7.33 16.79 -8.04
N TYR A 4 6.06 16.40 -8.06
CA TYR A 4 4.97 17.30 -8.41
C TYR A 4 4.89 18.48 -7.44
N SER A 5 4.55 19.66 -7.94
CA SER A 5 4.15 20.79 -7.10
C SER A 5 2.78 20.49 -6.46
N GLN A 6 2.44 21.18 -5.37
CA GLN A 6 1.11 21.06 -4.76
C GLN A 6 -0.02 21.35 -5.75
N GLN A 7 0.15 22.39 -6.56
CA GLN A 7 -0.82 22.71 -7.61
C GLN A 7 -0.98 21.56 -8.60
N ALA A 8 0.12 20.98 -9.09
CA ALA A 8 0.08 19.85 -10.02
C ALA A 8 -0.59 18.61 -9.40
N LEU A 9 -0.40 18.35 -8.09
CA LEU A 9 -1.09 17.27 -7.39
C LEU A 9 -2.61 17.48 -7.36
N HIS A 10 -3.08 18.70 -7.16
CA HIS A 10 -4.52 19.01 -7.24
C HIS A 10 -5.07 18.82 -8.66
N GLU A 11 -4.30 19.21 -9.68
CA GLU A 11 -4.68 19.09 -11.09
C GLU A 11 -4.73 17.63 -11.58
N LEU A 12 -3.98 16.70 -10.94
CA LEU A 12 -4.04 15.27 -11.23
C LEU A 12 -5.40 14.65 -10.91
N GLY A 13 -6.21 15.28 -10.05
CA GLY A 13 -7.58 14.86 -9.75
C GLY A 13 -7.70 13.73 -8.72
N PHE A 14 -6.78 13.66 -7.75
CA PHE A 14 -6.92 12.78 -6.60
C PHE A 14 -8.22 13.05 -5.83
N LEU A 15 -8.81 12.04 -5.22
CA LEU A 15 -9.98 12.19 -4.34
C LEU A 15 -9.67 13.16 -3.19
N SER A 16 -8.49 13.02 -2.58
CA SER A 16 -7.94 13.98 -1.63
C SER A 16 -6.42 13.88 -1.57
N VAL A 17 -5.76 15.02 -1.30
CA VAL A 17 -4.31 15.08 -1.06
C VAL A 17 -4.08 15.96 0.16
N GLY A 18 -3.38 15.42 1.15
CA GLY A 18 -2.98 16.12 2.35
C GLY A 18 -1.80 17.08 2.14
N ASN A 19 -1.26 17.57 3.24
CA ASN A 19 -0.15 18.50 3.26
C ASN A 19 1.21 17.78 3.18
N ASN A 20 2.23 18.49 2.68
CA ASN A 20 3.61 18.00 2.61
C ASN A 20 3.74 16.64 1.89
N VAL A 21 2.96 16.45 0.82
CA VAL A 21 2.99 15.25 -0.01
C VAL A 21 4.08 15.39 -1.08
N ARG A 22 4.92 14.37 -1.22
CA ARG A 22 6.05 14.33 -2.16
C ARG A 22 5.93 13.13 -3.09
N ILE A 23 5.31 13.33 -4.23
CA ILE A 23 5.11 12.30 -5.26
C ILE A 23 6.06 12.54 -6.42
N SER A 24 6.78 11.50 -6.82
CA SER A 24 7.65 11.57 -8.00
C SER A 24 6.86 11.81 -9.27
N THR A 25 7.37 12.70 -10.14
CA THR A 25 6.81 12.90 -11.49
C THR A 25 6.97 11.68 -12.41
N LYS A 26 7.72 10.66 -11.99
CA LYS A 26 7.88 9.38 -12.69
C LYS A 26 6.97 8.27 -12.14
N ALA A 27 6.16 8.54 -11.13
CA ALA A 27 5.13 7.62 -10.68
C ALA A 27 3.91 7.70 -11.61
N SER A 28 3.24 6.56 -11.82
CA SER A 28 2.06 6.45 -12.68
C SER A 28 0.82 6.18 -11.84
N PHE A 29 -0.27 6.90 -12.13
CA PHE A 29 -1.54 6.79 -11.42
C PHE A 29 -2.66 6.50 -12.40
N TYR A 30 -3.54 5.55 -12.04
CA TYR A 30 -4.75 5.19 -12.78
C TYR A 30 -5.93 5.16 -11.80
N GLY A 31 -7.10 5.63 -12.25
CA GLY A 31 -8.27 5.76 -11.37
C GLY A 31 -8.03 6.76 -10.24
N VAL A 32 -7.32 7.84 -10.51
CA VAL A 32 -6.82 8.81 -9.53
C VAL A 32 -7.93 9.43 -8.68
N SER A 33 -9.13 9.60 -9.22
CA SER A 33 -10.33 10.07 -8.48
C SER A 33 -10.78 9.13 -7.35
N ASN A 34 -10.26 7.91 -7.30
CA ASN A 34 -10.52 6.93 -6.24
C ASN A 34 -9.32 6.76 -5.30
N ILE A 35 -8.33 7.65 -5.37
CA ILE A 35 -7.13 7.60 -4.53
C ILE A 35 -7.13 8.78 -3.56
N SER A 36 -7.04 8.47 -2.26
CA SER A 36 -6.82 9.45 -1.19
C SER A 36 -5.42 9.32 -0.62
N VAL A 37 -4.77 10.46 -0.38
CA VAL A 37 -3.41 10.54 0.18
C VAL A 37 -3.42 11.48 1.38
N GLY A 38 -2.98 11.01 2.53
CA GLY A 38 -2.86 11.78 3.76
C GLY A 38 -1.64 12.72 3.78
N ASP A 39 -1.32 13.24 4.95
CA ASP A 39 -0.22 14.18 5.15
C ASP A 39 1.14 13.47 5.19
N ASN A 40 2.20 14.17 4.77
CA ASN A 40 3.58 13.67 4.88
C ASN A 40 3.83 12.35 4.17
N VAL A 41 3.18 12.14 3.05
CA VAL A 41 3.36 10.93 2.22
C VAL A 41 4.46 11.16 1.20
N ARG A 42 5.29 10.14 1.03
CA ARG A 42 6.31 10.11 -0.01
C ARG A 42 6.11 8.89 -0.92
N ILE A 43 6.00 9.14 -2.23
CA ILE A 43 5.93 8.11 -3.28
C ILE A 43 7.08 8.30 -4.25
N ASP A 44 7.95 7.31 -4.36
CA ASP A 44 9.19 7.39 -5.12
C ASP A 44 8.99 7.10 -6.63
N ASP A 45 10.11 7.15 -7.38
CA ASP A 45 10.16 6.96 -8.83
C ASP A 45 9.61 5.58 -9.23
N PHE A 46 8.92 5.53 -10.38
CA PHE A 46 8.46 4.30 -11.02
C PHE A 46 7.48 3.44 -10.19
N CYS A 47 6.83 4.05 -9.20
CA CYS A 47 5.69 3.42 -8.56
C CYS A 47 4.48 3.43 -9.51
N VAL A 48 3.67 2.37 -9.47
CA VAL A 48 2.40 2.26 -10.21
C VAL A 48 1.27 2.09 -9.22
N ILE A 49 0.32 3.03 -9.20
CA ILE A 49 -0.83 3.00 -8.30
C ILE A 49 -2.10 3.06 -9.15
N SER A 50 -2.83 1.95 -9.20
CA SER A 50 -4.01 1.78 -10.05
C SER A 50 -5.21 1.38 -9.20
N ALA A 51 -6.12 2.33 -8.98
CA ALA A 51 -7.34 2.14 -8.20
C ALA A 51 -8.52 1.83 -9.13
N GLY A 52 -9.23 0.75 -8.81
CA GLY A 52 -10.57 0.52 -9.33
C GLY A 52 -11.64 1.09 -8.38
N ASP A 53 -12.86 0.53 -8.44
CA ASP A 53 -14.04 1.04 -7.73
C ASP A 53 -13.89 1.02 -6.19
N GLY A 54 -13.15 0.06 -5.65
CA GLY A 54 -12.90 -0.03 -4.20
C GLY A 54 -12.04 1.09 -3.65
N GLY A 55 -11.24 1.72 -4.50
CA GLY A 55 -10.36 2.84 -4.16
C GLY A 55 -9.11 2.45 -3.38
N ILE A 56 -8.19 3.40 -3.29
CA ILE A 56 -6.94 3.28 -2.52
C ILE A 56 -6.87 4.42 -1.52
N ASN A 57 -6.75 4.09 -0.24
CA ASN A 57 -6.57 5.06 0.83
C ASN A 57 -5.17 4.93 1.44
N ILE A 58 -4.38 5.99 1.35
CA ILE A 58 -3.03 6.08 1.93
C ILE A 58 -3.10 7.08 3.08
N GLY A 59 -2.83 6.61 4.30
CA GLY A 59 -2.78 7.43 5.52
C GLY A 59 -1.61 8.40 5.55
N SER A 60 -1.34 8.95 6.71
CA SER A 60 -0.29 9.95 6.92
C SER A 60 1.05 9.31 7.33
N HIS A 61 2.16 10.01 7.02
CA HIS A 61 3.52 9.54 7.32
C HIS A 61 3.84 8.20 6.67
N VAL A 62 3.40 8.00 5.43
CA VAL A 62 3.62 6.78 4.65
C VAL A 62 4.70 6.99 3.61
N HIS A 63 5.58 6.01 3.48
CA HIS A 63 6.56 5.95 2.39
C HIS A 63 6.29 4.75 1.49
N ILE A 64 6.21 4.99 0.19
CA ILE A 64 6.14 3.97 -0.87
C ILE A 64 7.39 4.11 -1.73
N ALA A 65 8.31 3.17 -1.56
CA ALA A 65 9.61 3.21 -2.21
C ALA A 65 9.55 2.76 -3.68
N VAL A 66 10.61 3.06 -4.38
CA VAL A 66 10.79 2.91 -5.82
C VAL A 66 10.38 1.53 -6.38
N TYR A 67 9.73 1.56 -7.55
CA TYR A 67 9.24 0.36 -8.27
C TYR A 67 8.15 -0.44 -7.55
N SER A 68 7.51 0.11 -6.54
CA SER A 68 6.38 -0.56 -5.90
C SER A 68 5.09 -0.38 -6.70
N SER A 69 4.19 -1.36 -6.60
CA SER A 69 2.90 -1.32 -7.27
C SER A 69 1.74 -1.63 -6.32
N ILE A 70 0.62 -0.90 -6.48
CA ILE A 70 -0.64 -1.13 -5.78
C ILE A 70 -1.71 -1.19 -6.85
N ILE A 71 -2.28 -2.36 -7.11
CA ILE A 71 -3.12 -2.61 -8.28
C ILE A 71 -4.32 -3.46 -7.90
N GLY A 72 -5.50 -3.07 -8.37
CA GLY A 72 -6.71 -3.86 -8.30
C GLY A 72 -7.98 -3.04 -8.09
N ALA A 73 -9.13 -3.71 -8.20
CA ALA A 73 -10.44 -3.09 -8.05
C ALA A 73 -11.01 -3.23 -6.62
N GLY A 74 -10.49 -4.15 -5.80
CA GLY A 74 -10.80 -4.20 -4.38
C GLY A 74 -10.19 -3.02 -3.61
N ARG A 75 -10.75 -2.71 -2.46
CA ARG A 75 -10.25 -1.62 -1.61
C ARG A 75 -8.83 -1.91 -1.09
N VAL A 76 -7.94 -0.93 -1.19
CA VAL A 76 -6.64 -0.98 -0.51
C VAL A 76 -6.56 0.14 0.53
N THR A 77 -6.21 -0.23 1.76
CA THR A 77 -5.99 0.73 2.86
C THR A 77 -4.56 0.56 3.39
N ILE A 78 -3.79 1.62 3.35
CA ILE A 78 -2.47 1.71 3.97
C ILE A 78 -2.58 2.75 5.08
N SER A 79 -2.58 2.32 6.33
CA SER A 79 -2.73 3.21 7.49
C SER A 79 -1.46 4.01 7.79
N ASP A 80 -1.55 4.91 8.77
CA ASP A 80 -0.47 5.83 9.13
C ASP A 80 0.81 5.09 9.53
N PHE A 81 1.95 5.75 9.28
CA PHE A 81 3.29 5.28 9.66
C PHE A 81 3.72 3.97 8.98
N CYS A 82 3.07 3.57 7.88
CA CYS A 82 3.51 2.43 7.09
C CYS A 82 4.74 2.76 6.24
N ASN A 83 5.64 1.77 6.12
CA ASN A 83 6.80 1.86 5.23
C ASN A 83 6.80 0.70 4.24
N ILE A 84 6.61 1.02 2.96
CA ILE A 84 6.60 0.07 1.85
C ILE A 84 7.95 0.16 1.15
N SER A 85 8.77 -0.86 1.31
CA SER A 85 10.10 -0.91 0.69
C SER A 85 10.01 -1.09 -0.83
N SER A 86 11.17 -1.02 -1.50
CA SER A 86 11.25 -1.07 -2.96
C SER A 86 10.71 -2.39 -3.54
N ARG A 87 10.07 -2.30 -4.72
CA ARG A 87 9.55 -3.46 -5.47
C ARG A 87 8.51 -4.28 -4.71
N VAL A 88 7.77 -3.69 -3.80
CA VAL A 88 6.62 -4.35 -3.16
C VAL A 88 5.45 -4.30 -4.14
N ALA A 89 4.73 -5.43 -4.26
CA ALA A 89 3.50 -5.51 -5.03
C ALA A 89 2.31 -5.81 -4.11
N ILE A 90 1.28 -4.97 -4.17
CA ILE A 90 0.02 -5.14 -3.44
C ILE A 90 -1.09 -5.31 -4.47
N TYR A 91 -1.78 -6.44 -4.43
CA TYR A 91 -2.88 -6.76 -5.31
C TYR A 91 -4.19 -6.89 -4.54
N SER A 92 -5.23 -6.18 -4.97
CA SER A 92 -6.61 -6.32 -4.47
C SER A 92 -7.54 -6.99 -5.48
N SER A 93 -6.95 -7.57 -6.53
CA SER A 93 -7.65 -8.39 -7.53
C SER A 93 -6.81 -9.58 -7.92
N SER A 94 -7.47 -10.70 -8.26
CA SER A 94 -6.83 -11.91 -8.77
C SER A 94 -7.69 -12.53 -9.86
N ASP A 95 -7.05 -12.98 -10.94
CA ASP A 95 -7.71 -13.79 -11.93
C ASP A 95 -8.09 -15.19 -11.38
N ASP A 96 -8.90 -15.92 -12.11
CA ASP A 96 -9.24 -17.31 -11.80
C ASP A 96 -8.07 -18.25 -12.13
N TYR A 97 -7.53 -18.91 -11.12
CA TYR A 97 -6.48 -19.93 -11.24
C TYR A 97 -7.02 -21.37 -11.31
N SER A 98 -8.36 -21.57 -11.21
CA SER A 98 -8.96 -22.92 -11.25
C SER A 98 -8.91 -23.54 -12.64
N GLY A 99 -8.86 -22.70 -13.68
CA GLY A 99 -8.97 -23.12 -15.07
C GLY A 99 -10.40 -23.27 -15.57
N GLU A 100 -11.40 -22.89 -14.78
CA GLU A 100 -12.82 -22.94 -15.16
C GLU A 100 -13.25 -21.72 -15.96
N ARG A 101 -12.45 -20.66 -15.96
CA ARG A 101 -12.72 -19.40 -16.65
C ARG A 101 -11.50 -18.93 -17.45
N LEU A 102 -11.75 -18.09 -18.44
CA LEU A 102 -10.68 -17.38 -19.15
C LEU A 102 -10.10 -16.28 -18.24
N THR A 103 -8.86 -15.88 -18.52
CA THR A 103 -8.12 -14.89 -17.72
C THR A 103 -7.63 -13.74 -18.60
N ASN A 104 -7.21 -12.68 -17.99
CA ASN A 104 -6.65 -11.42 -18.50
C ASN A 104 -7.70 -10.36 -18.95
N PRO A 105 -7.32 -9.07 -18.89
CA PRO A 105 -8.25 -7.95 -19.12
C PRO A 105 -8.66 -7.73 -20.59
N THR A 106 -8.17 -8.51 -21.55
CA THR A 106 -8.60 -8.44 -22.95
C THR A 106 -9.81 -9.32 -23.26
N ILE A 107 -10.24 -10.13 -22.28
CA ILE A 107 -11.39 -11.03 -22.39
C ILE A 107 -12.62 -10.35 -21.76
N PRO A 108 -13.79 -10.37 -22.43
CA PRO A 108 -15.03 -9.86 -21.85
C PRO A 108 -15.37 -10.51 -20.51
N SER A 109 -15.92 -9.72 -19.59
CA SER A 109 -16.15 -10.12 -18.18
C SER A 109 -17.07 -11.33 -18.00
N GLU A 110 -17.99 -11.58 -18.94
CA GLU A 110 -18.86 -12.75 -18.91
C GLU A 110 -18.13 -14.10 -19.05
N PHE A 111 -16.88 -14.06 -19.54
CA PHE A 111 -16.02 -15.26 -19.68
C PHE A 111 -14.95 -15.39 -18.61
N THR A 112 -14.78 -14.37 -17.78
CA THR A 112 -13.76 -14.32 -16.72
C THR A 112 -14.41 -14.46 -15.33
N ASN A 113 -13.59 -14.68 -14.31
CA ASN A 113 -14.02 -14.68 -12.91
C ASN A 113 -12.92 -14.03 -12.07
N VAL A 114 -12.83 -12.68 -12.16
CA VAL A 114 -11.84 -11.94 -11.38
C VAL A 114 -12.35 -11.71 -9.97
N GLU A 115 -11.64 -12.18 -8.98
CA GLU A 115 -11.92 -11.90 -7.58
C GLU A 115 -11.37 -10.52 -7.21
N HIS A 116 -12.21 -9.69 -6.57
CA HIS A 116 -11.82 -8.42 -5.99
C HIS A 116 -12.05 -8.47 -4.48
N ALA A 117 -10.98 -8.29 -3.70
CA ALA A 117 -11.06 -8.36 -2.26
C ALA A 117 -10.16 -7.30 -1.59
N PRO A 118 -10.53 -6.83 -0.38
CA PRO A 118 -9.79 -5.76 0.27
C PRO A 118 -8.40 -6.22 0.71
N VAL A 119 -7.49 -5.25 0.78
CA VAL A 119 -6.19 -5.40 1.42
C VAL A 119 -6.00 -4.27 2.42
N THR A 120 -5.69 -4.61 3.66
CA THR A 120 -5.48 -3.62 4.73
C THR A 120 -4.10 -3.79 5.35
N LEU A 121 -3.32 -2.72 5.36
CA LEU A 121 -2.11 -2.59 6.16
C LEU A 121 -2.43 -1.64 7.31
N ASN A 122 -2.45 -2.15 8.53
CA ASN A 122 -2.70 -1.34 9.72
C ASN A 122 -1.48 -0.47 10.08
N LYS A 123 -1.62 0.39 11.09
CA LYS A 123 -0.57 1.36 11.49
C LYS A 123 0.77 0.68 11.75
N HIS A 124 1.85 1.39 11.47
CA HIS A 124 3.23 0.96 11.77
C HIS A 124 3.69 -0.33 11.07
N VAL A 125 2.98 -0.77 10.03
CA VAL A 125 3.43 -1.92 9.22
C VAL A 125 4.65 -1.53 8.40
N ILE A 126 5.65 -2.41 8.39
CA ILE A 126 6.82 -2.32 7.51
C ILE A 126 6.87 -3.53 6.58
N VAL A 127 6.95 -3.28 5.28
CA VAL A 127 7.01 -4.31 4.26
C VAL A 127 8.40 -4.33 3.63
N GLY A 128 9.11 -5.44 3.78
CA GLY A 128 10.43 -5.65 3.20
C GLY A 128 10.40 -5.71 1.67
N ALA A 129 11.51 -5.34 1.04
CA ALA A 129 11.63 -5.22 -0.41
C ALA A 129 11.26 -6.50 -1.16
N SER A 130 10.68 -6.35 -2.36
CA SER A 130 10.28 -7.45 -3.25
C SER A 130 9.25 -8.40 -2.65
N SER A 131 8.46 -7.96 -1.68
CA SER A 131 7.36 -8.74 -1.12
C SER A 131 6.09 -8.58 -1.96
N VAL A 132 5.23 -9.60 -1.91
CA VAL A 132 3.93 -9.63 -2.57
C VAL A 132 2.82 -9.82 -1.55
N ILE A 133 1.78 -8.99 -1.62
CA ILE A 133 0.58 -9.07 -0.79
C ILE A 133 -0.60 -9.35 -1.71
N LEU A 134 -1.30 -10.44 -1.46
CA LEU A 134 -2.43 -10.92 -2.25
C LEU A 134 -3.76 -10.34 -1.75
N PRO A 135 -4.85 -10.45 -2.55
CA PRO A 135 -6.18 -10.01 -2.13
C PRO A 135 -6.68 -10.70 -0.86
N ASN A 136 -7.63 -10.09 -0.19
CA ASN A 136 -8.28 -10.59 1.03
C ASN A 136 -7.33 -10.78 2.22
N VAL A 137 -6.40 -9.83 2.43
CA VAL A 137 -5.41 -9.87 3.51
C VAL A 137 -5.54 -8.65 4.41
N ASN A 138 -5.58 -8.89 5.72
CA ASN A 138 -5.47 -7.89 6.77
C ASN A 138 -4.14 -8.07 7.52
N ILE A 139 -3.24 -7.11 7.37
CA ILE A 139 -1.95 -7.10 8.06
C ILE A 139 -2.09 -6.28 9.34
N GLY A 140 -1.99 -6.94 10.50
CA GLY A 140 -2.15 -6.35 11.82
C GLY A 140 -1.18 -5.20 12.11
N GLU A 141 -1.56 -4.35 13.06
CA GLU A 141 -0.74 -3.21 13.47
C GLU A 141 0.67 -3.63 13.87
N GLY A 142 1.66 -2.86 13.45
CA GLY A 142 3.05 -3.11 13.82
C GLY A 142 3.65 -4.39 13.25
N VAL A 143 3.04 -5.04 12.26
CA VAL A 143 3.67 -6.19 11.59
C VAL A 143 4.93 -5.75 10.83
N ALA A 144 5.96 -6.58 10.89
CA ALA A 144 7.16 -6.42 10.06
C ALA A 144 7.32 -7.62 9.13
N LEU A 145 7.35 -7.36 7.82
CA LEU A 145 7.62 -8.37 6.79
C LEU A 145 9.08 -8.33 6.37
N GLY A 146 9.76 -9.45 6.42
CA GLY A 146 11.07 -9.63 5.80
C GLY A 146 10.98 -9.44 4.27
N ALA A 147 12.12 -9.14 3.64
CA ALA A 147 12.17 -9.05 2.18
C ALA A 147 11.79 -10.38 1.52
N PHE A 148 11.29 -10.32 0.27
CA PHE A 148 10.84 -11.49 -0.52
C PHE A 148 9.75 -12.31 0.18
N SER A 149 8.83 -11.68 0.88
CA SER A 149 7.71 -12.35 1.53
C SER A 149 6.50 -12.46 0.61
N LEU A 150 5.75 -13.57 0.71
CA LEU A 150 4.45 -13.75 0.07
C LEU A 150 3.37 -13.81 1.15
N VAL A 151 2.46 -12.84 1.17
CA VAL A 151 1.36 -12.74 2.13
C VAL A 151 0.05 -13.12 1.44
N ASN A 152 -0.58 -14.19 1.90
CA ASN A 152 -1.83 -14.73 1.37
C ASN A 152 -2.84 -15.11 2.46
N TYR A 153 -2.66 -14.62 3.69
CA TYR A 153 -3.56 -14.76 4.82
C TYR A 153 -3.32 -13.61 5.83
N ASP A 154 -4.25 -13.41 6.75
CA ASP A 154 -4.20 -12.36 7.76
C ASP A 154 -3.03 -12.55 8.73
N LEU A 155 -2.39 -11.44 9.11
CA LEU A 155 -1.22 -11.45 9.98
C LEU A 155 -1.52 -10.78 11.33
N GLU A 156 -1.18 -11.47 12.41
CA GLU A 156 -1.37 -10.99 13.77
C GLU A 156 -0.48 -9.78 14.09
N PRO A 157 -1.00 -8.78 14.84
CA PRO A 157 -0.28 -7.58 15.20
C PRO A 157 1.07 -7.86 15.90
N TRP A 158 1.96 -6.89 15.83
CA TRP A 158 3.25 -6.86 16.56
C TRP A 158 4.08 -8.13 16.41
N THR A 159 4.08 -8.67 15.20
CA THR A 159 4.79 -9.91 14.85
C THR A 159 5.69 -9.69 13.63
N ILE A 160 6.84 -10.36 13.62
CA ILE A 160 7.75 -10.40 12.47
C ILE A 160 7.46 -11.67 11.67
N TYR A 161 7.19 -11.49 10.38
CA TYR A 161 6.96 -12.57 9.42
C TYR A 161 7.99 -12.55 8.30
N ALA A 162 8.28 -13.69 7.71
CA ALA A 162 9.07 -13.80 6.49
C ALA A 162 8.79 -15.11 5.74
N GLY A 163 9.09 -15.16 4.46
CA GLY A 163 9.03 -16.38 3.63
C GLY A 163 7.93 -16.39 2.58
N GLN A 164 7.84 -17.51 1.84
CA GLN A 164 6.92 -17.73 0.72
C GLN A 164 6.26 -19.11 0.83
N PRO A 165 5.01 -19.21 1.36
CA PRO A 165 4.26 -18.16 2.06
C PRO A 165 4.93 -17.75 3.37
N VAL A 166 4.53 -16.58 3.91
CA VAL A 166 5.09 -16.07 5.17
C VAL A 166 4.84 -17.03 6.33
N LYS A 167 5.80 -17.01 7.27
CA LYS A 167 5.69 -17.71 8.56
C LYS A 167 6.02 -16.73 9.68
N ASN A 168 5.36 -16.92 10.83
CA ASN A 168 5.71 -16.21 12.06
C ASN A 168 7.16 -16.55 12.46
N ILE A 169 7.98 -15.53 12.68
CA ILE A 169 9.39 -15.67 13.08
C ILE A 169 9.51 -15.42 14.60
N LYS A 170 8.98 -14.26 15.05
CA LYS A 170 9.02 -13.87 16.48
C LYS A 170 8.16 -12.63 16.72
N PRO A 171 7.82 -12.34 17.98
CA PRO A 171 7.20 -11.07 18.35
C PRO A 171 8.07 -9.87 17.96
N ARG A 172 7.42 -8.78 17.57
CA ARG A 172 8.04 -7.47 17.32
C ARG A 172 7.81 -6.57 18.53
N SER A 173 8.84 -5.84 18.94
CA SER A 173 8.70 -4.81 19.98
C SER A 173 7.74 -3.70 19.52
N ASN A 174 6.90 -3.22 20.43
CA ASN A 174 5.99 -2.09 20.24
C ASN A 174 6.52 -0.78 20.87
N LYS A 175 7.76 -0.74 21.35
CA LYS A 175 8.36 0.45 21.98
C LYS A 175 8.35 1.70 21.11
N LEU A 176 8.24 1.54 19.77
CA LEU A 176 8.08 2.68 18.87
C LEU A 176 6.84 3.54 19.20
N LEU A 177 5.80 2.96 19.82
CA LEU A 177 4.61 3.71 20.22
C LEU A 177 4.92 4.78 21.29
N GLU A 178 5.97 4.59 22.10
CA GLU A 178 6.42 5.58 23.09
C GLU A 178 7.00 6.83 22.40
N LEU A 179 7.47 6.72 21.15
CA LEU A 179 8.06 7.82 20.40
C LEU A 179 7.00 8.66 19.65
N VAL A 180 5.84 8.07 19.32
CA VAL A 180 4.81 8.71 18.49
C VAL A 180 4.30 10.03 19.10
N PRO A 181 3.96 10.15 20.40
CA PRO A 181 3.48 11.40 20.97
C PRO A 181 4.54 12.52 20.88
N ALA A 182 5.79 12.22 21.19
CA ALA A 182 6.88 13.19 21.11
C ALA A 182 7.13 13.66 19.67
N PHE A 183 7.08 12.73 18.71
CA PHE A 183 7.17 13.03 17.29
C PHE A 183 6.04 13.97 16.83
N LEU A 184 4.78 13.62 17.12
CA LEU A 184 3.63 14.41 16.71
C LEU A 184 3.61 15.80 17.36
N ASN A 185 3.98 15.92 18.64
CA ASN A 185 4.09 17.21 19.32
C ASN A 185 5.14 18.10 18.66
N LYS A 186 6.32 17.56 18.34
CA LYS A 186 7.37 18.32 17.64
C LYS A 186 6.91 18.73 16.24
N TYR A 187 6.33 17.82 15.50
CA TYR A 187 5.84 18.06 14.15
C TYR A 187 4.77 19.18 14.11
N ASN A 188 3.80 19.15 15.03
CA ASN A 188 2.73 20.17 15.12
C ASN A 188 3.25 21.55 15.57
N SER A 189 4.41 21.62 16.24
CA SER A 189 5.02 22.88 16.65
C SER A 189 5.88 23.56 15.56
N GLU A 190 6.18 22.84 14.49
CA GLU A 190 7.00 23.33 13.36
C GLU A 190 6.14 23.72 12.15
N GLN A 191 4.80 23.55 12.20
CA GLN A 191 3.82 24.01 11.19
C GLN A 191 3.20 25.35 11.58
#